data_9e59dd732d340dd7ac611fbbca4721a5
#
_entry.id   9e59dd732d340dd7ac611fbbca4721a5
#
_cell.length_a   1.000
_cell.length_b   1.000
_cell.length_c   1.000
_cell.angle_alpha   90.00
_cell.angle_beta   90.00
_cell.angle_gamma   90.00
#
_symmetry.space_group_name_H-M   'P 1'
#
loop_
_entity.id
_entity.type
_entity.pdbx_description
1 polymer ?
#
loop_
_entity_poly.entity_id
_entity_poly.type
_entity_poly.pdbx_seq_one_letter_code
_entity_poly.pdbx_strand_id
1 'polypeptide(L)'
;MNSGKANKAAIRLLLWSVAVLAGLFAAAWIGKAVGGFVCDHPALLIAPWALFLVAVLYFFRDPDPIEPSDLSAIVAPAHGKVDVIEDAMEPSYIKGACKRVSIRVSLLDVQVQNAPVTGTIAQWEHQPAAKTGGMPATENLFIGFDVVGRAASKLAVRLIGGTWGKRIVPWVRPGDVVSRSARIGMMRPAARVELYLPSGVKLHVNLGDEVAGGQSIVAKFE
;
A
#
# COMPACT_ATOMS: atom_id res chain seq x y z
N MET A 1 8.23 -13.80 -2.50
CA MET A 1 8.23 -13.41 -3.93
C MET A 1 6.81 -13.07 -4.38
N ASN A 2 6.36 -11.85 -4.15
CA ASN A 2 5.00 -11.39 -4.48
C ASN A 2 4.99 -10.28 -5.54
N SER A 3 6.10 -10.12 -6.29
CA SER A 3 6.18 -9.18 -7.42
C SER A 3 5.15 -9.53 -8.49
N GLY A 4 4.41 -8.56 -8.96
CA GLY A 4 3.48 -8.72 -10.07
C GLY A 4 2.01 -8.95 -9.71
N LYS A 5 1.59 -8.97 -8.43
CA LYS A 5 0.15 -9.07 -8.09
C LYS A 5 -0.60 -7.76 -8.40
N ALA A 6 0.02 -6.61 -8.15
CA ALA A 6 -0.51 -5.31 -8.57
C ALA A 6 -0.60 -5.21 -10.09
N ASN A 7 0.45 -5.64 -10.81
CA ASN A 7 0.47 -5.68 -12.26
C ASN A 7 -0.61 -6.59 -12.86
N LYS A 8 -0.92 -7.74 -12.23
CA LYS A 8 -2.01 -8.62 -12.69
C LYS A 8 -3.39 -7.95 -12.57
N ALA A 9 -3.62 -7.15 -11.52
CA ALA A 9 -4.85 -6.39 -11.37
C ALA A 9 -4.96 -5.29 -12.43
N ALA A 10 -3.86 -4.57 -12.68
CA ALA A 10 -3.78 -3.58 -13.75
C ALA A 10 -4.04 -4.18 -15.13
N ILE A 11 -3.37 -5.28 -15.46
CA ILE A 11 -3.55 -5.98 -16.75
C ILE A 11 -5.01 -6.40 -16.96
N ARG A 12 -5.67 -6.93 -15.93
CA ARG A 12 -7.10 -7.30 -16.04
C ARG A 12 -7.98 -6.09 -16.31
N LEU A 13 -7.75 -4.97 -15.63
CA LEU A 13 -8.47 -3.71 -15.86
C LEU A 13 -8.23 -3.18 -17.28
N LEU A 14 -7.00 -3.23 -17.77
CA LEU A 14 -6.62 -2.82 -19.12
C LEU A 14 -7.32 -3.69 -20.17
N LEU A 15 -7.33 -5.01 -20.00
CA LEU A 15 -8.02 -5.92 -20.94
C LEU A 15 -9.53 -5.64 -21.00
N TRP A 16 -10.18 -5.41 -19.83
CA TRP A 16 -11.59 -5.05 -19.79
C TRP A 16 -11.85 -3.69 -20.45
N SER A 17 -10.97 -2.68 -20.24
CA SER A 17 -11.14 -1.37 -20.90
C SER A 17 -11.01 -1.43 -22.42
N VAL A 18 -10.11 -2.27 -22.94
CA VAL A 18 -10.00 -2.53 -24.38
C VAL A 18 -11.26 -3.19 -24.92
N ALA A 19 -11.80 -4.19 -24.21
CA ALA A 19 -13.04 -4.87 -24.61
C ALA A 19 -14.24 -3.90 -24.64
N VAL A 20 -14.34 -3.02 -23.65
CA VAL A 20 -15.40 -1.98 -23.60
C VAL A 20 -15.24 -1.00 -24.76
N LEU A 21 -14.02 -0.52 -25.04
CA LEU A 21 -13.76 0.39 -26.15
C LEU A 21 -14.11 -0.26 -27.49
N ALA A 22 -13.70 -1.51 -27.70
CA ALA A 22 -14.06 -2.27 -28.90
C ALA A 22 -15.57 -2.44 -29.04
N GLY A 23 -16.28 -2.72 -27.95
CA GLY A 23 -17.75 -2.80 -27.91
C GLY A 23 -18.43 -1.48 -28.27
N LEU A 24 -17.91 -0.34 -27.81
CA LEU A 24 -18.42 0.98 -28.16
C LEU A 24 -18.22 1.29 -29.63
N PHE A 25 -17.07 0.96 -30.24
CA PHE A 25 -16.85 1.12 -31.66
C PHE A 25 -17.76 0.20 -32.49
N ALA A 26 -17.96 -1.06 -32.07
CA ALA A 26 -18.87 -1.97 -32.72
C ALA A 26 -20.32 -1.48 -32.68
N ALA A 27 -20.77 -0.99 -31.53
CA ALA A 27 -22.11 -0.41 -31.36
C ALA A 27 -22.29 0.86 -32.21
N ALA A 28 -21.28 1.72 -32.28
CA ALA A 28 -21.29 2.92 -33.11
C ALA A 28 -21.35 2.56 -34.63
N TRP A 29 -20.67 1.50 -35.05
CA TRP A 29 -20.67 1.03 -36.42
C TRP A 29 -22.04 0.45 -36.86
N ILE A 30 -22.78 -0.18 -35.92
CA ILE A 30 -24.11 -0.73 -36.15
C ILE A 30 -25.18 0.37 -36.12
N GLY A 31 -25.02 1.39 -35.28
CA GLY A 31 -25.97 2.49 -35.07
C GLY A 31 -25.79 3.61 -36.11
N LYS A 32 -26.60 3.65 -37.19
CA LYS A 32 -26.46 4.64 -38.26
C LYS A 32 -26.54 6.11 -37.81
N ALA A 33 -27.26 6.44 -36.73
CA ALA A 33 -27.46 7.82 -36.29
C ALA A 33 -26.27 8.37 -35.44
N VAL A 34 -25.59 7.51 -34.70
CA VAL A 34 -24.47 7.89 -33.83
C VAL A 34 -23.13 7.44 -34.42
N GLY A 35 -23.16 6.38 -35.23
CA GLY A 35 -21.98 5.76 -35.80
C GLY A 35 -21.20 6.69 -36.73
N GLY A 36 -21.89 7.48 -37.57
CA GLY A 36 -21.23 8.45 -38.46
C GLY A 36 -20.39 9.46 -37.65
N PHE A 37 -20.99 10.09 -36.64
CA PHE A 37 -20.29 11.09 -35.81
C PHE A 37 -19.08 10.53 -35.06
N VAL A 38 -19.17 9.31 -34.52
CA VAL A 38 -18.07 8.65 -33.83
C VAL A 38 -16.96 8.21 -34.77
N CYS A 39 -17.32 7.72 -35.97
CA CYS A 39 -16.33 7.35 -36.99
C CYS A 39 -15.59 8.57 -37.55
N ASP A 40 -16.28 9.70 -37.69
CA ASP A 40 -15.68 10.96 -38.17
C ASP A 40 -14.80 11.63 -37.11
N HIS A 41 -15.06 11.36 -35.79
CA HIS A 41 -14.37 11.94 -34.68
C HIS A 41 -13.86 10.89 -33.66
N PRO A 42 -13.00 9.94 -34.06
CA PRO A 42 -12.55 8.84 -33.22
C PRO A 42 -11.78 9.33 -31.97
N ALA A 43 -11.21 10.53 -32.04
CA ALA A 43 -10.50 11.16 -30.93
C ALA A 43 -11.38 11.35 -29.68
N LEU A 44 -12.71 11.51 -29.85
CA LEU A 44 -13.64 11.65 -28.71
C LEU A 44 -13.73 10.41 -27.82
N LEU A 45 -13.46 9.23 -28.35
CA LEU A 45 -13.38 7.98 -27.57
C LEU A 45 -11.94 7.61 -27.23
N ILE A 46 -11.02 7.81 -28.16
CA ILE A 46 -9.61 7.40 -27.98
C ILE A 46 -8.90 8.27 -26.94
N ALA A 47 -9.12 9.58 -26.93
CA ALA A 47 -8.42 10.47 -26.01
C ALA A 47 -8.76 10.22 -24.52
N PRO A 48 -10.05 10.14 -24.09
CA PRO A 48 -10.37 9.79 -22.71
C PRO A 48 -9.93 8.38 -22.35
N TRP A 49 -9.97 7.44 -23.29
CA TRP A 49 -9.47 6.09 -23.06
C TRP A 49 -7.95 6.07 -22.85
N ALA A 50 -7.18 6.79 -23.68
CA ALA A 50 -5.72 6.90 -23.50
C ALA A 50 -5.36 7.54 -22.14
N LEU A 51 -6.11 8.59 -21.75
CA LEU A 51 -5.94 9.20 -20.42
C LEU A 51 -6.24 8.20 -19.29
N PHE A 52 -7.28 7.39 -19.44
CA PHE A 52 -7.61 6.33 -18.49
C PHE A 52 -6.49 5.27 -18.42
N LEU A 53 -5.88 4.88 -19.56
CA LEU A 53 -4.74 3.97 -19.58
C LEU A 53 -3.55 4.53 -18.80
N VAL A 54 -3.21 5.80 -19.05
CA VAL A 54 -2.11 6.48 -18.32
C VAL A 54 -2.40 6.51 -16.82
N ALA A 55 -3.63 6.84 -16.43
CA ALA A 55 -4.05 6.84 -15.03
C ALA A 55 -3.91 5.44 -14.40
N VAL A 56 -4.39 4.39 -15.08
CA VAL A 56 -4.26 3.01 -14.58
C VAL A 56 -2.80 2.62 -14.41
N LEU A 57 -1.95 2.88 -15.40
CA LEU A 57 -0.52 2.57 -15.31
C LEU A 57 0.15 3.34 -14.17
N TYR A 58 -0.21 4.59 -13.98
CA TYR A 58 0.29 5.42 -12.89
C TYR A 58 -0.14 4.91 -11.51
N PHE A 59 -1.42 4.56 -11.33
CA PHE A 59 -1.97 4.07 -10.06
C PHE A 59 -1.43 2.70 -9.66
N PHE A 60 -1.23 1.82 -10.64
CA PHE A 60 -0.75 0.46 -10.38
C PHE A 60 0.77 0.31 -10.53
N ARG A 61 1.50 1.44 -10.59
CA ARG A 61 2.95 1.39 -10.58
C ARG A 61 3.42 0.71 -9.28
N ASP A 62 4.30 -0.24 -9.43
CA ASP A 62 4.90 -1.01 -8.33
C ASP A 62 6.42 -1.03 -8.55
N PRO A 63 7.11 0.09 -8.26
CA PRO A 63 8.55 0.16 -8.44
C PRO A 63 9.25 -0.81 -7.48
N ASP A 64 10.29 -1.47 -7.95
CA ASP A 64 11.12 -2.30 -7.08
C ASP A 64 11.88 -1.39 -6.11
N PRO A 65 11.76 -1.58 -4.79
CA PRO A 65 12.44 -0.73 -3.82
C PRO A 65 13.95 -0.97 -3.87
N ILE A 66 14.73 0.11 -3.81
CA ILE A 66 16.17 0.03 -3.63
C ILE A 66 16.45 -0.15 -2.14
N GLU A 67 16.77 -1.37 -1.76
CA GLU A 67 17.01 -1.70 -0.35
C GLU A 67 18.29 -1.03 0.17
N PRO A 68 18.24 -0.34 1.34
CA PRO A 68 19.45 0.18 1.98
C PRO A 68 20.42 -0.94 2.36
N SER A 69 21.72 -0.71 2.18
CA SER A 69 22.77 -1.69 2.53
C SER A 69 22.97 -1.86 4.04
N ASP A 70 22.53 -0.92 4.85
CA ASP A 70 22.65 -0.95 6.31
C ASP A 70 21.69 -1.97 6.92
N LEU A 71 22.24 -3.01 7.53
CA LEU A 71 21.47 -4.09 8.16
C LEU A 71 20.71 -3.66 9.43
N SER A 72 21.12 -2.56 10.07
CA SER A 72 20.42 -2.01 11.22
C SER A 72 19.22 -1.13 10.84
N ALA A 73 19.05 -0.82 9.56
CA ALA A 73 18.02 0.08 9.10
C ALA A 73 16.62 -0.55 9.15
N ILE A 74 15.67 0.22 9.66
CA ILE A 74 14.23 -0.02 9.61
C ILE A 74 13.68 0.89 8.51
N VAL A 75 13.11 0.30 7.46
CA VAL A 75 12.61 1.07 6.31
C VAL A 75 11.14 1.43 6.46
N ALA A 76 10.72 2.46 5.73
CA ALA A 76 9.32 2.86 5.68
C ALA A 76 8.44 1.73 5.13
N PRO A 77 7.34 1.37 5.81
CA PRO A 77 6.44 0.33 5.34
C PRO A 77 5.54 0.78 4.17
N ALA A 78 5.48 2.08 3.90
CA ALA A 78 4.64 2.65 2.84
C ALA A 78 5.27 3.89 2.24
N HIS A 79 4.83 4.24 1.04
CA HIS A 79 5.06 5.56 0.46
C HIS A 79 4.09 6.57 1.08
N GLY A 80 4.54 7.80 1.30
CA GLY A 80 3.70 8.87 1.80
C GLY A 80 4.42 9.87 2.66
N LYS A 81 3.64 10.63 3.44
CA LYS A 81 4.14 11.68 4.31
C LYS A 81 4.01 11.30 5.78
N VAL A 82 5.07 11.47 6.54
CA VAL A 82 5.05 11.29 8.01
C VAL A 82 4.19 12.40 8.63
N ASP A 83 3.07 12.02 9.24
CA ASP A 83 2.12 12.98 9.82
C ASP A 83 2.02 12.93 11.35
N VAL A 84 2.51 11.87 11.98
CA VAL A 84 2.58 11.75 13.43
C VAL A 84 3.86 11.02 13.83
N ILE A 85 4.54 11.55 14.85
CA ILE A 85 5.62 10.86 15.58
C ILE A 85 5.34 11.09 17.05
N GLU A 86 5.12 10.03 17.82
CA GLU A 86 4.80 10.12 19.22
C GLU A 86 5.27 8.90 20.00
N ASP A 87 5.41 9.06 21.32
CA ASP A 87 5.58 7.94 22.23
C ASP A 87 4.21 7.32 22.51
N ALA A 88 4.11 5.99 22.39
CA ALA A 88 2.87 5.24 22.50
C ALA A 88 3.06 3.98 23.35
N MET A 89 1.94 3.38 23.74
CA MET A 89 1.92 2.04 24.34
C MET A 89 1.26 1.08 23.36
N GLU A 90 1.94 0.01 23.04
CA GLU A 90 1.34 -1.07 22.24
C GLU A 90 1.14 -2.31 23.13
N PRO A 91 -0.12 -2.61 23.52
CA PRO A 91 -0.40 -3.61 24.54
C PRO A 91 -0.47 -5.05 24.03
N SER A 92 -0.70 -5.25 22.73
CA SER A 92 -1.05 -6.57 22.20
C SER A 92 0.17 -7.42 21.84
N TYR A 93 1.20 -6.83 21.25
CA TYR A 93 2.36 -7.53 20.70
C TYR A 93 3.69 -7.08 21.27
N ILE A 94 3.98 -5.77 21.24
CA ILE A 94 5.21 -5.20 21.83
C ILE A 94 5.11 -5.25 23.36
N LYS A 95 3.90 -5.08 23.91
CA LYS A 95 3.58 -5.13 25.35
C LYS A 95 4.38 -4.13 26.18
N GLY A 96 4.58 -2.93 25.63
CA GLY A 96 5.37 -1.92 26.30
C GLY A 96 5.36 -0.57 25.59
N ALA A 97 6.18 0.34 26.12
CA ALA A 97 6.42 1.64 25.52
C ALA A 97 7.10 1.47 24.17
N CYS A 98 6.64 2.22 23.19
CA CYS A 98 7.12 2.18 21.81
C CYS A 98 7.05 3.58 21.21
N LYS A 99 7.73 3.80 20.09
CA LYS A 99 7.55 4.98 19.25
C LYS A 99 6.60 4.65 18.11
N ARG A 100 5.55 5.47 17.93
CA ARG A 100 4.64 5.37 16.82
C ARG A 100 4.99 6.39 15.74
N VAL A 101 5.28 5.91 14.55
CA VAL A 101 5.46 6.73 13.35
C VAL A 101 4.28 6.44 12.42
N SER A 102 3.49 7.45 12.12
CA SER A 102 2.34 7.36 11.23
C SER A 102 2.67 7.97 9.89
N ILE A 103 2.36 7.24 8.81
CA ILE A 103 2.58 7.64 7.42
C ILE A 103 1.22 7.75 6.75
N ARG A 104 0.88 8.93 6.24
CA ARG A 104 -0.32 9.17 5.47
C ARG A 104 -0.04 8.86 4.01
N VAL A 105 -0.73 7.87 3.47
CA VAL A 105 -0.65 7.44 2.07
C VAL A 105 -1.68 8.20 1.27
N SER A 106 -1.22 8.99 0.31
CA SER A 106 -2.06 9.80 -0.58
C SER A 106 -2.66 8.94 -1.71
N LEU A 107 -3.63 9.50 -2.43
CA LEU A 107 -4.23 8.89 -3.62
C LEU A 107 -3.19 8.62 -4.72
N LEU A 108 -2.18 9.48 -4.85
CA LEU A 108 -1.17 9.41 -5.90
C LEU A 108 0.09 8.63 -5.49
N ASP A 109 0.17 8.20 -4.23
CA ASP A 109 1.28 7.40 -3.74
C ASP A 109 1.17 5.95 -4.20
N VAL A 110 2.29 5.22 -4.11
CA VAL A 110 2.30 3.78 -4.37
C VAL A 110 1.50 3.06 -3.27
N GLN A 111 0.55 2.24 -3.70
CA GLN A 111 -0.42 1.59 -2.80
C GLN A 111 0.06 0.24 -2.24
N VAL A 112 1.29 -0.16 -2.57
CA VAL A 112 1.93 -1.39 -2.08
C VAL A 112 2.69 -1.10 -0.79
N GLN A 113 2.55 -1.98 0.21
CA GLN A 113 3.24 -1.89 1.49
C GLN A 113 4.38 -2.90 1.56
N ASN A 114 5.45 -2.48 2.24
CA ASN A 114 6.70 -3.22 2.33
C ASN A 114 7.00 -3.62 3.79
N ALA A 115 7.71 -4.73 3.96
CA ALA A 115 8.21 -5.15 5.26
C ALA A 115 9.29 -4.15 5.73
N PRO A 116 9.16 -3.60 6.95
CA PRO A 116 10.13 -2.63 7.46
C PRO A 116 11.46 -3.25 7.86
N VAL A 117 11.46 -4.54 8.15
CA VAL A 117 12.63 -5.32 8.60
C VAL A 117 12.56 -6.75 8.03
N THR A 118 13.71 -7.43 8.06
CA THR A 118 13.74 -8.89 7.88
C THR A 118 13.26 -9.56 9.17
N GLY A 119 12.22 -10.39 9.06
CA GLY A 119 11.60 -10.99 10.24
C GLY A 119 10.58 -12.07 9.89
N THR A 120 10.07 -12.70 10.95
CA THR A 120 8.95 -13.64 10.87
C THR A 120 7.66 -12.93 11.28
N ILE A 121 6.58 -13.15 10.56
CA ILE A 121 5.25 -12.66 10.90
C ILE A 121 4.75 -13.46 12.11
N ALA A 122 4.84 -12.88 13.30
CA ALA A 122 4.47 -13.55 14.56
C ALA A 122 3.02 -13.26 14.97
N GLN A 123 2.52 -12.06 14.69
CA GLN A 123 1.12 -11.70 14.94
C GLN A 123 0.48 -11.13 13.68
N TRP A 124 -0.78 -11.50 13.48
CA TRP A 124 -1.58 -11.04 12.36
C TRP A 124 -3.03 -10.93 12.81
N GLU A 125 -3.57 -9.75 12.79
CA GLU A 125 -4.96 -9.50 13.19
C GLU A 125 -5.63 -8.62 12.13
N HIS A 126 -6.63 -9.17 11.48
CA HIS A 126 -7.40 -8.49 10.44
C HIS A 126 -8.81 -8.20 10.94
N GLN A 127 -9.13 -6.93 11.08
CA GLN A 127 -10.45 -6.45 11.44
C GLN A 127 -11.12 -5.90 10.18
N PRO A 128 -12.05 -6.64 9.57
CA PRO A 128 -12.75 -6.19 8.38
C PRO A 128 -13.64 -4.99 8.71
N ALA A 129 -13.88 -4.14 7.70
CA ALA A 129 -14.77 -3.00 7.84
C ALA A 129 -16.18 -3.45 8.23
N ALA A 130 -16.57 -3.22 9.47
CA ALA A 130 -17.91 -3.50 9.96
C ALA A 130 -18.81 -2.27 9.86
N LYS A 131 -20.10 -2.45 9.53
CA LYS A 131 -21.09 -1.38 9.66
C LYS A 131 -21.58 -1.37 11.09
N THR A 132 -21.07 -0.47 11.92
CA THR A 132 -21.56 -0.30 13.29
C THR A 132 -22.12 1.11 13.44
N GLY A 133 -23.41 1.24 13.75
CA GLY A 133 -24.04 2.49 14.16
C GLY A 133 -24.03 3.63 13.12
N GLY A 134 -24.12 3.35 11.82
CA GLY A 134 -24.24 4.38 10.78
C GLY A 134 -22.92 5.02 10.33
N MET A 135 -21.82 4.85 11.06
CA MET A 135 -20.48 5.24 10.60
C MET A 135 -19.76 4.05 9.96
N PRO A 136 -19.10 4.26 8.82
CA PRO A 136 -18.27 3.22 8.22
C PRO A 136 -17.06 2.96 9.11
N ALA A 137 -16.99 1.79 9.75
CA ALA A 137 -15.76 1.35 10.40
C ALA A 137 -14.67 1.17 9.35
N THR A 138 -13.46 1.61 9.65
CA THR A 138 -12.29 1.42 8.81
C THR A 138 -11.77 -0.01 8.95
N GLU A 139 -11.35 -0.60 7.84
CA GLU A 139 -10.66 -1.89 7.86
C GLU A 139 -9.25 -1.70 8.43
N ASN A 140 -8.86 -2.57 9.35
CA ASN A 140 -7.55 -2.53 9.99
C ASN A 140 -6.85 -3.89 9.85
N LEU A 141 -5.55 -3.86 9.59
CA LEU A 141 -4.70 -5.04 9.62
C LEU A 141 -3.46 -4.74 10.46
N PHE A 142 -3.29 -5.48 11.53
CA PHE A 142 -2.11 -5.42 12.39
C PHE A 142 -1.18 -6.60 12.07
N ILE A 143 0.11 -6.30 11.86
CA ILE A 143 1.15 -7.28 11.54
C ILE A 143 2.31 -7.07 12.50
N GLY A 144 2.60 -8.08 13.33
CA GLY A 144 3.75 -8.10 14.23
C GLY A 144 4.91 -8.89 13.63
N PHE A 145 6.12 -8.34 13.73
CA PHE A 145 7.35 -8.91 13.22
C PHE A 145 8.31 -9.26 14.37
N ASP A 146 8.71 -10.52 14.44
CA ASP A 146 9.90 -10.93 15.21
C ASP A 146 11.13 -10.73 14.34
N VAL A 147 12.01 -9.83 14.75
CA VAL A 147 13.17 -9.40 13.96
C VAL A 147 14.25 -10.48 13.94
N VAL A 148 14.69 -10.89 12.74
CA VAL A 148 15.77 -11.87 12.61
C VAL A 148 17.10 -11.30 13.12
N GLY A 149 17.86 -12.10 13.88
CA GLY A 149 19.17 -11.73 14.40
C GLY A 149 19.16 -10.79 15.60
N ARG A 150 17.99 -10.40 16.10
CA ARG A 150 17.81 -9.58 17.31
C ARG A 150 16.75 -10.21 18.20
N ALA A 151 17.16 -11.19 18.99
CA ALA A 151 16.30 -11.85 19.97
C ALA A 151 15.59 -10.82 20.84
N ALA A 152 14.27 -10.89 20.94
CA ALA A 152 13.38 -9.99 21.66
C ALA A 152 13.09 -8.61 21.01
N SER A 153 13.62 -8.27 19.84
CA SER A 153 13.21 -7.06 19.14
C SER A 153 11.92 -7.30 18.36
N LYS A 154 10.84 -6.69 18.82
CA LYS A 154 9.51 -6.75 18.21
C LYS A 154 9.17 -5.42 17.57
N LEU A 155 8.56 -5.49 16.40
CA LEU A 155 8.13 -4.34 15.66
C LEU A 155 6.75 -4.65 15.06
N ALA A 156 5.89 -3.66 14.94
CA ALA A 156 4.58 -3.89 14.34
C ALA A 156 4.23 -2.82 13.31
N VAL A 157 3.43 -3.24 12.33
CA VAL A 157 2.83 -2.37 11.32
C VAL A 157 1.32 -2.51 11.40
N ARG A 158 0.61 -1.39 11.50
CA ARG A 158 -0.84 -1.33 11.39
C ARG A 158 -1.22 -0.63 10.09
N LEU A 159 -1.94 -1.33 9.26
CA LEU A 159 -2.53 -0.80 8.04
C LEU A 159 -3.96 -0.37 8.34
N ILE A 160 -4.31 0.89 8.06
CA ILE A 160 -5.63 1.46 8.32
C ILE A 160 -6.22 1.90 6.99
N GLY A 161 -7.29 1.25 6.58
CA GLY A 161 -7.98 1.56 5.33
C GLY A 161 -8.61 2.94 5.35
N GLY A 162 -8.53 3.65 4.24
CA GLY A 162 -9.11 4.98 4.08
C GLY A 162 -10.62 4.96 3.81
N THR A 163 -11.22 6.16 3.75
CA THR A 163 -12.66 6.35 3.53
C THR A 163 -13.13 5.94 2.15
N TRP A 164 -12.26 6.02 1.13
CA TRP A 164 -12.58 5.76 -0.29
C TRP A 164 -12.37 4.32 -0.73
N GLY A 165 -11.83 3.47 0.12
CA GLY A 165 -11.58 2.09 -0.24
C GLY A 165 -11.26 1.25 0.98
N LYS A 166 -12.26 0.58 1.50
CA LYS A 166 -12.21 -0.20 2.73
C LYS A 166 -11.56 -1.57 2.56
N ARG A 167 -10.61 -1.75 1.64
CA ARG A 167 -10.04 -3.06 1.41
C ARG A 167 -8.53 -3.05 1.50
N ILE A 168 -8.03 -3.78 2.49
CA ILE A 168 -6.64 -4.18 2.63
C ILE A 168 -6.51 -5.58 2.04
N VAL A 169 -5.54 -5.78 1.16
CA VAL A 169 -5.25 -7.09 0.57
C VAL A 169 -3.90 -7.57 1.10
N PRO A 170 -3.88 -8.38 2.16
CA PRO A 170 -2.65 -8.92 2.71
C PRO A 170 -2.07 -9.98 1.75
N TRP A 171 -0.75 -10.00 1.66
CA TRP A 171 0.00 -10.99 0.87
C TRP A 171 0.85 -11.90 1.74
N VAL A 172 0.87 -11.67 3.04
CA VAL A 172 1.58 -12.44 4.05
C VAL A 172 0.62 -13.07 5.06
N ARG A 173 1.07 -14.10 5.73
CA ARG A 173 0.33 -14.85 6.75
C ARG A 173 1.19 -15.06 7.98
N PRO A 174 0.59 -15.39 9.14
CA PRO A 174 1.35 -15.81 10.32
C PRO A 174 2.31 -16.96 9.98
N GLY A 175 3.55 -16.85 10.46
CA GLY A 175 4.61 -17.81 10.21
C GLY A 175 5.45 -17.56 8.94
N ASP A 176 5.03 -16.66 8.05
CA ASP A 176 5.84 -16.31 6.89
C ASP A 176 7.12 -15.59 7.31
N VAL A 177 8.24 -15.96 6.69
CA VAL A 177 9.51 -15.26 6.80
C VAL A 177 9.60 -14.26 5.65
N VAL A 178 9.81 -13.00 5.98
CA VAL A 178 9.90 -11.91 5.00
C VAL A 178 11.25 -11.22 5.10
N SER A 179 11.83 -10.86 3.97
CA SER A 179 12.98 -9.97 3.91
C SER A 179 12.53 -8.51 4.04
N ARG A 180 13.43 -7.66 4.51
CA ARG A 180 13.22 -6.20 4.49
C ARG A 180 12.87 -5.77 3.07
N SER A 181 12.04 -4.75 2.92
CA SER A 181 11.52 -4.24 1.65
C SER A 181 10.63 -5.22 0.86
N ALA A 182 10.43 -6.47 1.32
CA ALA A 182 9.49 -7.40 0.69
C ALA A 182 8.06 -6.86 0.74
N ARG A 183 7.29 -7.11 -0.31
CA ARG A 183 5.90 -6.67 -0.40
C ARG A 183 5.01 -7.49 0.53
N ILE A 184 4.32 -6.84 1.47
CA ILE A 184 3.47 -7.48 2.49
C ILE A 184 1.97 -7.35 2.20
N GLY A 185 1.57 -6.38 1.40
CA GLY A 185 0.18 -6.16 1.07
C GLY A 185 -0.04 -4.99 0.15
N MET A 186 -1.30 -4.73 -0.14
CA MET A 186 -1.76 -3.57 -0.90
C MET A 186 -2.98 -2.97 -0.21
N MET A 187 -3.02 -1.65 -0.08
CA MET A 187 -4.17 -0.90 0.40
C MET A 187 -4.80 -0.08 -0.73
N ARG A 188 -6.08 0.27 -0.56
CA ARG A 188 -6.70 1.26 -1.43
C ARG A 188 -6.30 2.68 -1.01
N PRO A 189 -6.39 3.65 -1.94
CA PRO A 189 -5.95 5.03 -1.72
C PRO A 189 -6.55 5.73 -0.49
N ALA A 190 -5.86 6.78 -0.03
CA ALA A 190 -6.22 7.59 1.13
C ALA A 190 -6.24 6.81 2.44
N ALA A 191 -5.22 6.02 2.67
CA ALA A 191 -5.01 5.15 3.82
C ALA A 191 -3.93 5.71 4.76
N ARG A 192 -3.73 5.02 5.88
CA ARG A 192 -2.69 5.34 6.87
C ARG A 192 -1.94 4.07 7.23
N VAL A 193 -0.63 4.19 7.41
CA VAL A 193 0.23 3.12 7.91
C VAL A 193 0.92 3.59 9.17
N GLU A 194 0.75 2.86 10.24
CA GLU A 194 1.41 3.12 11.51
C GLU A 194 2.51 2.08 11.73
N LEU A 195 3.70 2.56 12.05
CA LEU A 195 4.86 1.76 12.39
C LEU A 195 5.13 1.90 13.88
N TYR A 196 5.09 0.80 14.61
CA TYR A 196 5.37 0.72 16.04
C TYR A 196 6.77 0.19 16.24
N LEU A 197 7.63 1.02 16.80
CA LEU A 197 9.06 0.78 16.99
C LEU A 197 9.37 0.55 18.46
N PRO A 198 10.22 -0.43 18.83
CA PRO A 198 10.66 -0.59 20.20
C PRO A 198 11.45 0.63 20.68
N SER A 199 11.56 0.81 22.00
CA SER A 199 12.22 1.96 22.62
C SER A 199 13.73 2.09 22.32
N GLY A 200 14.39 1.01 21.92
CA GLY A 200 15.83 0.97 21.61
C GLY A 200 16.18 1.29 20.15
N VAL A 201 15.47 2.24 19.50
CA VAL A 201 15.76 2.65 18.13
C VAL A 201 15.96 4.15 18.02
N LYS A 202 16.88 4.56 17.16
CA LYS A 202 17.09 5.96 16.81
C LYS A 202 16.29 6.33 15.55
N LEU A 203 15.41 7.32 15.68
CA LEU A 203 14.64 7.83 14.56
C LEU A 203 15.53 8.62 13.59
N HIS A 204 15.23 8.49 12.29
CA HIS A 204 15.92 9.16 11.18
C HIS A 204 14.96 9.99 10.31
N VAL A 205 13.70 10.11 10.71
CA VAL A 205 12.68 10.91 10.03
C VAL A 205 12.09 11.96 10.98
N ASN A 206 11.60 13.04 10.39
CA ASN A 206 10.92 14.12 11.08
C ASN A 206 9.45 14.19 10.63
N LEU A 207 8.66 14.93 11.42
CA LEU A 207 7.28 15.23 11.04
C LEU A 207 7.27 16.05 9.75
N GLY A 208 6.50 15.61 8.77
CA GLY A 208 6.38 16.25 7.47
C GLY A 208 7.29 15.69 6.38
N ASP A 209 8.23 14.79 6.70
CA ASP A 209 9.10 14.16 5.70
C ASP A 209 8.29 13.25 4.75
N GLU A 210 8.68 13.26 3.47
CA GLU A 210 8.20 12.31 2.49
C GLU A 210 9.08 11.07 2.48
N VAL A 211 8.46 9.89 2.55
CA VAL A 211 9.15 8.61 2.63
C VAL A 211 8.71 7.68 1.49
N ALA A 212 9.68 6.93 0.97
CA ALA A 212 9.46 5.90 -0.02
C ALA A 212 9.46 4.52 0.64
N GLY A 213 8.37 3.76 0.45
CA GLY A 213 8.20 2.42 1.01
C GLY A 213 9.31 1.47 0.58
N GLY A 214 9.88 0.74 1.53
CA GLY A 214 10.97 -0.20 1.30
C GLY A 214 12.35 0.44 1.03
N GLN A 215 12.47 1.78 1.00
CA GLN A 215 13.71 2.49 0.68
C GLN A 215 14.14 3.46 1.77
N SER A 216 13.25 4.39 2.17
CA SER A 216 13.57 5.42 3.16
C SER A 216 13.82 4.81 4.53
N ILE A 217 14.92 5.16 5.17
CA ILE A 217 15.25 4.72 6.53
C ILE A 217 14.43 5.56 7.50
N VAL A 218 13.52 4.93 8.23
CA VAL A 218 12.70 5.58 9.27
C VAL A 218 13.42 5.59 10.61
N ALA A 219 14.09 4.50 10.92
CA ALA A 219 14.85 4.35 12.17
C ALA A 219 16.01 3.37 11.98
N LYS A 220 16.90 3.36 12.97
CA LYS A 220 17.96 2.33 13.09
C LYS A 220 17.95 1.73 14.47
N PHE A 221 18.20 0.45 14.52
CA PHE A 221 18.52 -0.21 15.79
C PHE A 221 19.88 0.28 16.30
N GLU A 222 19.96 0.57 17.58
CA GLU A 222 21.20 0.87 18.29
C GLU A 222 21.98 -0.40 18.67
#